data_70250571784e9aa89e68f7e55da9f5d2
#
_entry.id   70250571784e9aa89e68f7e55da9f5d2
#
_cell.length_a   1.000
_cell.length_b   1.000
_cell.length_c   1.000
_cell.angle_alpha   90.00
_cell.angle_beta   90.00
_cell.angle_gamma   90.00
#
_symmetry.space_group_name_H-M   'P 1'
#
loop_
_entity.id
_entity.type
_entity.pdbx_description
1 polymer ?
#
loop_
_entity_poly.entity_id
_entity_poly.type
_entity_poly.pdbx_seq_one_letter_code
_entity_poly.pdbx_strand_id
1 'polypeptide(L)'
;MFSCLLINFLQYHGKENITLEPSIDRNIMELLSLIRRKYLSSETDFRPMDLAQKAQFFTLDVISDVATGAPMGDVEQDADVYSYLKTTADALPALIMAGTVPAVSNFLQIPFIARRLFPSSKDEIGFGKLIG
;
A
#
# COMPACT_ATOMS: atom_id res chain seq x y z
N MET A 1 -0.32 -19.47 21.13
CA MET A 1 0.01 -19.18 19.71
C MET A 1 -1.03 -19.73 18.74
N PHE A 2 -1.54 -20.95 18.89
CA PHE A 2 -2.62 -21.53 18.08
C PHE A 2 -4.00 -20.86 18.24
N SER A 3 -4.34 -20.35 19.43
CA SER A 3 -5.61 -19.68 19.67
C SER A 3 -5.78 -18.36 18.90
N CYS A 4 -4.70 -17.61 18.68
CA CYS A 4 -4.75 -16.34 17.95
C CYS A 4 -4.97 -16.54 16.45
N LEU A 5 -4.39 -17.61 15.87
CA LEU A 5 -4.61 -18.00 14.47
C LEU A 5 -6.04 -18.51 14.22
N LEU A 6 -6.61 -19.24 15.18
CA LEU A 6 -7.99 -19.74 15.08
C LEU A 6 -9.01 -18.61 15.22
N ILE A 7 -8.76 -17.60 16.05
CA ILE A 7 -9.61 -16.42 16.18
C ILE A 7 -9.61 -15.63 14.86
N ASN A 8 -8.44 -15.39 14.25
CA ASN A 8 -8.35 -14.74 12.94
C ASN A 8 -9.04 -15.54 11.83
N PHE A 9 -8.96 -16.88 11.84
CA PHE A 9 -9.60 -17.72 10.85
C PHE A 9 -11.15 -17.74 10.98
N LEU A 10 -11.66 -17.64 12.19
CA LEU A 10 -13.11 -17.55 12.48
C LEU A 10 -13.69 -16.16 12.15
N GLN A 11 -12.88 -15.11 12.18
CA GLN A 11 -13.26 -13.77 11.75
C GLN A 11 -13.49 -13.66 10.24
N TYR A 12 -12.80 -14.46 9.45
CA TYR A 12 -13.02 -14.53 7.98
C TYR A 12 -14.31 -15.27 7.57
N HIS A 13 -15.08 -15.84 8.49
CA HIS A 13 -16.28 -16.65 8.21
C HIS A 13 -17.57 -15.82 8.16
N GLY A 14 -17.59 -14.75 7.37
CA GLY A 14 -18.86 -14.17 6.85
C GLY A 14 -19.75 -13.39 7.82
N LYS A 15 -19.35 -13.18 9.08
CA LYS A 15 -20.11 -12.38 10.05
C LYS A 15 -19.63 -10.93 10.22
N GLU A 16 -18.48 -10.57 9.64
CA GLU A 16 -17.87 -9.24 9.80
C GLU A 16 -17.84 -8.39 8.51
N ASN A 17 -18.65 -8.72 7.53
CA ASN A 17 -18.85 -7.83 6.37
C ASN A 17 -19.57 -6.51 6.72
N ILE A 18 -19.97 -6.33 7.98
CA ILE A 18 -20.72 -5.13 8.43
C ILE A 18 -19.84 -3.86 8.34
N THR A 19 -18.52 -4.00 8.48
CA THR A 19 -17.59 -2.87 8.42
C THR A 19 -16.89 -2.74 7.07
N LEU A 20 -16.82 -3.81 6.29
CA LEU A 20 -16.11 -3.84 5.02
C LEU A 20 -16.78 -2.94 3.97
N GLU A 21 -18.08 -3.09 3.78
CA GLU A 21 -18.85 -2.31 2.80
C GLU A 21 -18.80 -0.80 3.10
N PRO A 22 -19.09 -0.32 4.33
CA PRO A 22 -18.94 1.08 4.68
C PRO A 22 -17.51 1.64 4.51
N SER A 23 -16.47 0.84 4.76
CA SER A 23 -15.09 1.25 4.56
C SER A 23 -14.77 1.45 3.08
N ILE A 24 -15.21 0.51 2.24
CA ILE A 24 -15.03 0.62 0.79
C ILE A 24 -15.81 1.84 0.25
N ASP A 25 -17.07 2.00 0.64
CA ASP A 25 -17.90 3.11 0.20
C ASP A 25 -17.30 4.47 0.57
N ARG A 26 -16.77 4.59 1.79
CA ARG A 26 -16.07 5.80 2.23
C ARG A 26 -14.89 6.12 1.32
N ASN A 27 -14.02 5.16 1.05
CA ASN A 27 -12.86 5.35 0.19
C ASN A 27 -13.26 5.66 -1.28
N ILE A 28 -14.36 5.08 -1.78
CA ILE A 28 -14.92 5.42 -3.09
C ILE A 28 -15.37 6.89 -3.12
N MET A 29 -16.09 7.33 -2.09
CA MET A 29 -16.56 8.73 -2.02
C MET A 29 -15.39 9.71 -1.93
N GLU A 30 -14.31 9.36 -1.24
CA GLU A 30 -13.07 10.13 -1.17
C GLU A 30 -12.43 10.27 -2.56
N LEU A 31 -12.26 9.15 -3.28
CA LEU A 31 -11.75 9.16 -4.66
C LEU A 31 -12.62 10.01 -5.59
N LEU A 32 -13.94 9.87 -5.53
CA LEU A 32 -14.85 10.67 -6.34
C LEU A 32 -14.76 12.16 -5.99
N SER A 33 -14.60 12.49 -4.72
CA SER A 33 -14.38 13.86 -4.25
C SER A 33 -13.09 14.44 -4.81
N LEU A 34 -11.98 13.68 -4.75
CA LEU A 34 -10.71 14.08 -5.35
C LEU A 34 -10.84 14.37 -6.85
N ILE A 35 -11.47 13.44 -7.60
CA ILE A 35 -11.67 13.60 -9.04
C ILE A 35 -12.48 14.87 -9.35
N ARG A 36 -13.57 15.08 -8.65
CA ARG A 36 -14.44 16.26 -8.84
C ARG A 36 -13.72 17.57 -8.50
N ARG A 37 -12.93 17.58 -7.43
CA ARG A 37 -12.24 18.77 -6.97
C ARG A 37 -11.05 19.16 -7.84
N LYS A 38 -10.28 18.16 -8.31
CA LYS A 38 -8.96 18.44 -8.91
C LYS A 38 -8.85 18.08 -10.39
N TYR A 39 -9.57 17.05 -10.84
CA TYR A 39 -9.39 16.45 -12.17
C TYR A 39 -10.57 16.61 -13.12
N LEU A 40 -11.65 17.25 -12.69
CA LEU A 40 -12.76 17.50 -13.60
C LEU A 40 -12.36 18.56 -14.62
N SER A 41 -12.22 18.14 -15.88
CA SER A 41 -11.92 19.02 -16.99
C SER A 41 -13.17 19.81 -17.42
N SER A 42 -12.99 21.04 -17.85
CA SER A 42 -14.00 21.85 -18.52
C SER A 42 -13.64 22.05 -19.99
N GLU A 43 -14.53 22.67 -20.76
CA GLU A 43 -14.26 22.96 -22.18
C GLU A 43 -13.03 23.85 -22.40
N THR A 44 -12.68 24.66 -21.39
CA THR A 44 -11.56 25.60 -21.44
C THR A 44 -10.33 25.19 -20.65
N ASP A 45 -10.46 24.20 -19.75
CA ASP A 45 -9.38 23.77 -18.84
C ASP A 45 -9.29 22.24 -18.83
N PHE A 46 -8.28 21.71 -19.50
CA PHE A 46 -8.01 20.27 -19.54
C PHE A 46 -7.11 19.86 -18.38
N ARG A 47 -7.62 18.98 -17.50
CA ARG A 47 -6.92 18.47 -16.31
C ARG A 47 -6.66 16.97 -16.46
N PRO A 48 -5.48 16.58 -16.95
CA PRO A 48 -5.13 15.17 -17.09
C PRO A 48 -4.98 14.51 -15.72
N MET A 49 -5.43 13.26 -15.62
CA MET A 49 -5.30 12.42 -14.42
C MET A 49 -4.59 11.12 -14.77
N ASP A 50 -3.59 10.75 -14.00
CA ASP A 50 -3.01 9.40 -14.04
C ASP A 50 -3.94 8.45 -13.26
N LEU A 51 -4.83 7.78 -13.99
CA LEU A 51 -5.78 6.83 -13.41
C LEU A 51 -5.09 5.65 -12.74
N ALA A 52 -3.96 5.17 -13.29
CA ALA A 52 -3.23 4.04 -12.72
C ALA A 52 -2.68 4.38 -11.34
N GLN A 53 -2.09 5.56 -11.19
CA GLN A 53 -1.58 6.03 -9.90
C GLN A 53 -2.73 6.23 -8.89
N LYS A 54 -3.86 6.81 -9.31
CA LYS A 54 -5.00 7.01 -8.41
C LYS A 54 -5.67 5.70 -8.00
N ALA A 55 -5.70 4.70 -8.88
CA ALA A 55 -6.16 3.37 -8.53
C ALA A 55 -5.24 2.68 -7.51
N GLN A 56 -3.92 2.89 -7.60
CA GLN A 56 -2.97 2.40 -6.59
C GLN A 56 -3.19 3.06 -5.23
N PHE A 57 -3.35 4.38 -5.16
CA PHE A 57 -3.67 5.10 -3.93
C PHE A 57 -4.96 4.59 -3.31
N PHE A 58 -6.02 4.48 -4.11
CA PHE A 58 -7.31 3.94 -3.67
C PHE A 58 -7.18 2.52 -3.10
N THR A 59 -6.44 1.65 -3.79
CA THR A 59 -6.26 0.26 -3.33
C THR A 59 -5.51 0.20 -2.00
N LEU A 60 -4.47 1.01 -1.82
CA LEU A 60 -3.72 1.09 -0.57
C LEU A 60 -4.58 1.62 0.58
N ASP A 61 -5.37 2.67 0.33
CA ASP A 61 -6.27 3.23 1.34
C ASP A 61 -7.36 2.23 1.75
N VAL A 62 -7.95 1.51 0.79
CA VAL A 62 -8.93 0.45 1.09
C VAL A 62 -8.31 -0.69 1.89
N ILE A 63 -7.14 -1.20 1.47
CA ILE A 63 -6.50 -2.32 2.16
C ILE A 63 -6.08 -1.92 3.57
N SER A 64 -5.50 -0.74 3.76
CA SER A 64 -5.11 -0.25 5.09
C SER A 64 -6.33 -0.02 5.99
N ASP A 65 -7.39 0.57 5.46
CA ASP A 65 -8.63 0.81 6.21
C ASP A 65 -9.27 -0.50 6.68
N VAL A 66 -9.35 -1.50 5.81
CA VAL A 66 -9.88 -2.82 6.16
C VAL A 66 -8.98 -3.56 7.16
N ALA A 67 -7.66 -3.43 7.04
CA ALA A 67 -6.71 -4.15 7.89
C ALA A 67 -6.50 -3.49 9.26
N THR A 68 -6.50 -2.17 9.34
CA THR A 68 -6.12 -1.40 10.54
C THR A 68 -7.24 -0.50 11.07
N GLY A 69 -8.33 -0.32 10.31
CA GLY A 69 -9.43 0.58 10.65
C GLY A 69 -9.18 2.04 10.26
N ALA A 70 -8.09 2.34 9.54
CA ALA A 70 -7.78 3.68 9.05
C ALA A 70 -7.10 3.64 7.68
N PRO A 71 -7.52 4.49 6.71
CA PRO A 71 -6.84 4.60 5.42
C PRO A 71 -5.45 5.25 5.59
N MET A 72 -4.54 4.99 4.65
CA MET A 72 -3.23 5.65 4.60
C MET A 72 -3.35 7.15 4.30
N GLY A 73 -4.42 7.57 3.60
CA GLY A 73 -4.65 8.95 3.24
C GLY A 73 -3.99 9.37 1.92
N ASP A 74 -3.59 8.42 1.10
CA ASP A 74 -2.95 8.68 -0.20
C ASP A 74 -3.93 9.36 -1.17
N VAL A 75 -5.21 8.97 -1.14
CA VAL A 75 -6.27 9.58 -1.94
C VAL A 75 -6.59 10.98 -1.43
N GLU A 76 -6.71 11.19 -0.13
CA GLU A 76 -7.02 12.48 0.47
C GLU A 76 -5.97 13.53 0.13
N GLN A 77 -4.69 13.18 0.26
CA GLN A 77 -3.55 14.06 0.01
C GLN A 77 -3.14 14.10 -1.46
N ASP A 78 -3.67 13.20 -2.30
CA ASP A 78 -3.27 13.03 -3.69
C ASP A 78 -1.77 12.79 -3.85
N ALA A 79 -1.18 12.03 -2.93
CA ALA A 79 0.25 11.78 -2.82
C ALA A 79 0.53 10.44 -2.14
N ASP A 80 1.68 9.84 -2.45
CA ASP A 80 2.21 8.66 -1.74
C ASP A 80 2.75 9.10 -0.36
N VAL A 81 1.85 9.15 0.64
CA VAL A 81 2.11 9.74 1.97
C VAL A 81 3.26 9.06 2.70
N TYR A 82 3.33 7.73 2.61
CA TYR A 82 4.37 6.94 3.27
C TYR A 82 5.50 6.53 2.33
N SER A 83 5.52 7.04 1.09
CA SER A 83 6.47 6.64 0.04
C SER A 83 6.47 5.13 -0.23
N TYR A 84 5.32 4.48 -0.01
CA TYR A 84 5.17 3.03 -0.19
C TYR A 84 5.33 2.63 -1.65
N LEU A 85 4.65 3.33 -2.56
CA LEU A 85 4.71 3.05 -4.00
C LEU A 85 6.11 3.29 -4.54
N LYS A 86 6.73 4.41 -4.15
CA LYS A 86 8.10 4.73 -4.53
C LYS A 86 9.08 3.66 -4.02
N THR A 87 9.00 3.32 -2.74
CA THR A 87 9.89 2.31 -2.13
C THR A 87 9.73 0.95 -2.81
N THR A 88 8.48 0.56 -3.12
CA THR A 88 8.19 -0.69 -3.83
C THR A 88 8.73 -0.66 -5.25
N ALA A 89 8.53 0.42 -5.99
CA ALA A 89 9.03 0.57 -7.35
C ALA A 89 10.57 0.53 -7.41
N ASP A 90 11.24 1.15 -6.46
CA ASP A 90 12.70 1.17 -6.37
C ASP A 90 13.27 -0.20 -5.95
N ALA A 91 12.57 -0.93 -5.07
CA ALA A 91 13.00 -2.25 -4.59
C ALA A 91 12.68 -3.39 -5.57
N LEU A 92 11.62 -3.26 -6.38
CA LEU A 92 11.12 -4.33 -7.25
C LEU A 92 12.16 -4.88 -8.23
N PRO A 93 12.96 -4.07 -8.94
CA PRO A 93 14.00 -4.58 -9.84
C PRO A 93 15.03 -5.43 -9.10
N ALA A 94 15.45 -5.01 -7.92
CA ALA A 94 16.40 -5.74 -7.09
C ALA A 94 15.83 -7.08 -6.60
N LEU A 95 14.56 -7.10 -6.21
CA LEU A 95 13.85 -8.32 -5.80
C LEU A 95 13.70 -9.30 -6.96
N ILE A 96 13.36 -8.83 -8.16
CA ILE A 96 13.27 -9.67 -9.37
C ILE A 96 14.65 -10.26 -9.71
N MET A 97 15.69 -9.45 -9.69
CA MET A 97 17.07 -9.91 -9.95
C MET A 97 17.51 -10.94 -8.90
N ALA A 98 17.21 -10.73 -7.64
CA ALA A 98 17.51 -11.67 -6.56
C ALA A 98 16.78 -13.02 -6.72
N GLY A 99 15.56 -13.00 -7.24
CA GLY A 99 14.78 -14.23 -7.46
C GLY A 99 15.16 -14.99 -8.71
N THR A 100 15.63 -14.31 -9.77
CA THR A 100 15.91 -14.94 -11.07
C THR A 100 17.35 -15.39 -11.24
N VAL A 101 18.30 -14.80 -10.53
CA VAL A 101 19.73 -15.11 -10.65
C VAL A 101 20.24 -15.75 -9.37
N PRO A 102 20.53 -17.08 -9.36
CA PRO A 102 20.99 -17.78 -8.16
C PRO A 102 22.28 -17.22 -7.54
N ALA A 103 23.17 -16.67 -8.37
CA ALA A 103 24.41 -16.03 -7.91
C ALA A 103 24.12 -14.76 -7.09
N VAL A 104 23.10 -13.98 -7.48
CA VAL A 104 22.66 -12.78 -6.75
C VAL A 104 22.00 -13.17 -5.44
N SER A 105 21.16 -14.22 -5.46
CA SER A 105 20.52 -14.75 -4.27
C SER A 105 21.55 -15.21 -3.22
N ASN A 106 22.59 -15.95 -3.64
CA ASN A 106 23.67 -16.38 -2.76
C ASN A 106 24.48 -15.20 -2.21
N PHE A 107 24.72 -14.18 -3.02
CA PHE A 107 25.43 -12.96 -2.60
C PHE A 107 24.62 -12.13 -1.59
N LEU A 108 23.31 -12.03 -1.76
CA LEU A 108 22.39 -11.34 -0.85
C LEU A 108 22.22 -12.06 0.50
N GLN A 109 22.51 -13.37 0.57
CA GLN A 109 22.50 -14.15 1.81
C GLN A 109 23.72 -13.89 2.71
N ILE A 110 24.74 -13.19 2.22
CA ILE A 110 25.88 -12.77 3.04
C ILE A 110 25.35 -11.81 4.13
N PRO A 111 25.51 -12.13 5.44
CA PRO A 111 24.84 -11.39 6.53
C PRO A 111 25.22 -9.90 6.59
N PHE A 112 26.39 -9.54 6.08
CA PHE A 112 26.83 -8.15 6.02
C PHE A 112 26.06 -7.35 4.96
N ILE A 113 25.74 -7.96 3.83
CA ILE A 113 25.03 -7.32 2.70
C ILE A 113 23.53 -7.27 3.00
N ALA A 114 22.97 -8.34 3.53
CA ALA A 114 21.58 -8.42 3.93
C ALA A 114 21.20 -7.31 4.93
N ARG A 115 22.07 -7.06 5.91
CA ARG A 115 21.85 -6.01 6.93
C ARG A 115 21.82 -4.59 6.37
N ARG A 116 22.43 -4.35 5.21
CA ARG A 116 22.53 -3.02 4.61
C ARG A 116 21.45 -2.77 3.53
N LEU A 117 20.95 -3.84 2.91
CA LEU A 117 19.99 -3.77 1.80
C LEU A 117 18.53 -3.93 2.23
N PHE A 118 18.29 -4.71 3.30
CA PHE A 118 16.92 -4.88 3.78
C PHE A 118 16.54 -3.78 4.76
N PRO A 119 15.36 -3.16 4.58
CA PRO A 119 14.86 -2.13 5.49
C PRO A 119 14.75 -2.68 6.91
N SER A 120 15.20 -1.90 7.88
CA SER A 120 15.08 -2.20 9.29
C SER A 120 13.75 -1.69 9.82
N SER A 121 13.20 -2.34 10.85
CA SER A 121 12.01 -1.85 11.58
C SER A 121 12.17 -0.45 12.21
N LYS A 122 13.37 0.14 12.12
CA LYS A 122 13.66 1.49 12.60
C LYS A 122 13.66 2.55 11.47
N ASP A 123 13.43 2.12 10.22
CA ASP A 123 13.39 3.07 9.11
C ASP A 123 12.09 3.87 9.16
N GLU A 124 12.20 5.18 9.15
CA GLU A 124 11.07 6.10 9.18
C GLU A 124 10.35 6.24 7.82
N ILE A 125 10.85 5.57 6.78
CA ILE A 125 10.36 5.64 5.39
C ILE A 125 10.01 4.25 4.88
N GLY A 126 8.90 4.14 4.12
CA GLY A 126 8.48 2.89 3.49
C GLY A 126 7.97 1.83 4.47
N PHE A 127 8.36 0.58 4.27
CA PHE A 127 7.88 -0.56 5.06
C PHE A 127 8.21 -0.49 6.55
N GLY A 128 9.29 0.16 6.95
CA GLY A 128 9.68 0.29 8.35
C GLY A 128 8.67 1.09 9.18
N LYS A 129 8.05 2.12 8.58
CA LYS A 129 7.05 2.95 9.24
C LYS A 129 5.69 2.27 9.39
N LEU A 130 5.40 1.27 8.56
CA LEU A 130 4.15 0.50 8.61
C LEU A 130 4.17 -0.60 9.69
N ILE A 131 5.35 -1.03 10.14
CA ILE A 131 5.52 -2.16 11.07
C ILE A 131 5.81 -1.66 12.50
N GLY A 132 6.29 -0.46 12.68
CA GLY A 132 6.58 0.16 13.97
C GLY A 132 5.41 0.89 14.55
#